data_31a08ebe5a53a72b1c1b8a1d6c3209f4
#
_entry.id   31a08ebe5a53a72b1c1b8a1d6c3209f4
#
_cell.length_a   1.000
_cell.length_b   1.000
_cell.length_c   1.000
_cell.angle_alpha   90.00
_cell.angle_beta   90.00
_cell.angle_gamma   90.00
#
_symmetry.space_group_name_H-M   'P 1'
#
loop_
_entity.id
_entity.type
_entity.pdbx_description
1 polymer ?
#
loop_
_entity_poly.entity_id
_entity_poly.type
_entity_poly.pdbx_seq_one_letter_code
_entity_poly.pdbx_strand_id
1 'polypeptide(L)'
;YNFTTGLTIYENLQEKKNDRYQYVMPFYDFSTSLLSNENGGLNFRTKGRNSLKDTNNLRSTITNTLDYTTKDLYSKNGFINNFGIYFKNLNVTGKNDTKYKSSIQSELLNIYEINSKLPLIKYNDYTTNYITPKISFRINPSDMKDYSSDNRLITTDNIFDINRLGISD
;
A
#
# COMPACT_ATOMS: atom_id res chain seq x y z
N TYR A 1 19.22 -1.26 -2.61
CA TYR A 1 18.40 -0.19 -2.01
C TYR A 1 18.20 0.94 -3.01
N ASN A 2 17.06 1.62 -2.89
CA ASN A 2 16.77 2.84 -3.62
C ASN A 2 16.48 3.96 -2.61
N PHE A 3 17.04 5.13 -2.84
CA PHE A 3 16.80 6.30 -2.03
C PHE A 3 16.57 7.53 -2.90
N THR A 4 15.46 8.19 -2.69
CA THR A 4 15.10 9.45 -3.38
C THR A 4 14.72 10.48 -2.33
N THR A 5 15.20 11.69 -2.47
CA THR A 5 14.83 12.83 -1.64
C THR A 5 14.75 14.08 -2.49
N GLY A 6 13.97 15.04 -2.06
CA GLY A 6 13.83 16.27 -2.82
C GLY A 6 12.82 17.26 -2.22
N LEU A 7 12.55 18.27 -3.04
CA LEU A 7 11.63 19.35 -2.80
C LEU A 7 10.72 19.47 -4.02
N THR A 8 9.43 19.70 -3.80
CA THR A 8 8.47 19.92 -4.89
C THR A 8 7.56 21.10 -4.53
N ILE A 9 7.29 21.95 -5.49
CA ILE A 9 6.37 23.08 -5.37
C ILE A 9 5.26 22.87 -6.40
N TYR A 10 4.02 22.89 -5.95
CA TYR A 10 2.84 22.84 -6.80
C TYR A 10 2.15 24.19 -6.81
N GLU A 11 1.64 24.61 -7.95
CA GLU A 11 0.88 25.84 -8.11
C GLU A 11 -0.53 25.51 -8.60
N ASN A 12 -1.55 26.03 -7.89
CA ASN A 12 -2.93 25.98 -8.37
C ASN A 12 -3.22 27.17 -9.27
N LEU A 13 -3.21 26.97 -10.57
CA LEU A 13 -3.40 28.03 -11.58
C LEU A 13 -4.81 28.65 -11.57
N GLN A 14 -5.78 28.04 -10.88
CA GLN A 14 -7.14 28.58 -10.75
C GLN A 14 -7.27 29.60 -9.61
N GLU A 15 -6.33 29.61 -8.67
CA GLU A 15 -6.35 30.54 -7.55
C GLU A 15 -5.49 31.77 -7.83
N LYS A 16 -6.05 32.95 -7.54
CA LYS A 16 -5.39 34.26 -7.77
C LYS A 16 -4.63 34.81 -6.57
N LYS A 17 -4.69 34.13 -5.40
CA LYS A 17 -4.09 34.58 -4.14
C LYS A 17 -2.74 33.89 -3.87
N ASN A 18 -2.02 34.37 -2.85
CA ASN A 18 -0.72 33.82 -2.44
C ASN A 18 -0.83 32.36 -1.94
N ASP A 19 -2.02 31.90 -1.53
CA ASP A 19 -2.29 30.54 -1.05
C ASP A 19 -2.35 29.49 -2.17
N ARG A 20 -2.09 29.89 -3.42
CA ARG A 20 -2.06 29.00 -4.60
C ARG A 20 -0.91 27.99 -4.57
N TYR A 21 0.10 28.18 -3.73
CA TYR A 21 1.26 27.30 -3.70
C TYR A 21 1.14 26.24 -2.62
N GLN A 22 1.51 25.02 -2.99
CA GLN A 22 1.74 23.91 -2.06
C GLN A 22 3.19 23.51 -2.12
N TYR A 23 3.86 23.50 -0.99
CA TYR A 23 5.24 23.09 -0.84
C TYR A 23 5.30 21.71 -0.23
N VAL A 24 6.04 20.79 -0.86
CA VAL A 24 6.37 19.47 -0.30
C VAL A 24 7.87 19.43 -0.09
N MET A 25 8.30 19.70 1.15
CA MET A 25 9.73 19.79 1.46
C MET A 25 10.04 19.60 2.94
N PRO A 26 11.05 18.77 3.26
CA PRO A 26 11.61 17.78 2.36
C PRO A 26 10.65 16.58 2.19
N PHE A 27 10.86 15.80 1.13
CA PHE A 27 10.33 14.45 1.04
C PHE A 27 11.47 13.46 0.90
N TYR A 28 11.23 12.23 1.32
CA TYR A 28 12.11 11.10 1.04
C TYR A 28 11.31 9.82 0.75
N ASP A 29 11.88 8.94 -0.04
CA ASP A 29 11.41 7.59 -0.32
C ASP A 29 12.63 6.66 -0.28
N PHE A 30 12.65 5.73 0.66
CA PHE A 30 13.69 4.73 0.79
C PHE A 30 13.06 3.35 0.69
N SER A 31 13.66 2.47 -0.12
CA SER A 31 13.25 1.08 -0.24
C SER A 31 14.44 0.14 -0.36
N THR A 32 14.30 -1.02 0.26
CA THR A 32 15.31 -2.07 0.21
C THR A 32 14.67 -3.44 0.34
N SER A 33 15.29 -4.45 -0.29
CA SER A 33 14.98 -5.84 -0.01
C SER A 33 15.87 -6.31 1.13
N LEU A 34 15.25 -6.66 2.26
CA LEU A 34 15.95 -7.15 3.46
C LEU A 34 16.32 -8.63 3.34
N LEU A 35 15.48 -9.39 2.66
CA LEU A 35 15.68 -10.82 2.41
C LEU A 35 15.15 -11.16 1.03
N SER A 36 15.93 -11.95 0.29
CA SER A 36 15.50 -12.54 -0.98
C SER A 36 16.20 -13.89 -1.11
N ASN A 37 15.45 -14.97 -0.92
CA ASN A 37 15.95 -16.34 -1.01
C ASN A 37 14.91 -17.25 -1.70
N GLU A 38 15.18 -18.56 -1.71
CA GLU A 38 14.28 -19.56 -2.31
C GLU A 38 12.95 -19.70 -1.58
N ASN A 39 12.83 -19.26 -0.34
CA ASN A 39 11.58 -19.34 0.44
C ASN A 39 10.69 -18.13 0.26
N GLY A 40 11.24 -16.96 -0.09
CA GLY A 40 10.46 -15.74 -0.25
C GLY A 40 11.29 -14.47 -0.27
N GLY A 41 10.59 -13.34 -0.23
CA GLY A 41 11.18 -12.00 -0.19
C GLY A 41 10.57 -11.15 0.94
N LEU A 42 11.43 -10.41 1.63
CA LEU A 42 11.06 -9.41 2.62
C LEU A 42 11.54 -8.04 2.14
N ASN A 43 10.60 -7.14 1.93
CA ASN A 43 10.88 -5.78 1.46
C ASN A 43 10.49 -4.77 2.52
N PHE A 44 11.31 -3.75 2.66
CA PHE A 44 11.05 -2.61 3.52
C PHE A 44 11.02 -1.33 2.70
N ARG A 45 10.05 -0.47 2.98
CA ARG A 45 9.97 0.87 2.40
C ARG A 45 9.55 1.88 3.45
N THR A 46 10.19 3.03 3.46
CA THR A 46 9.79 4.17 4.27
C THR A 46 9.71 5.41 3.41
N LYS A 47 8.64 6.17 3.59
CA LYS A 47 8.41 7.45 2.92
C LYS A 47 8.11 8.51 3.97
N GLY A 48 8.68 9.68 3.78
CA GLY A 48 8.34 10.84 4.60
C GLY A 48 8.14 12.07 3.74
N ARG A 49 7.20 12.91 4.14
CA ARG A 49 6.98 14.20 3.50
C ARG A 49 6.44 15.23 4.49
N ASN A 50 6.86 16.48 4.28
CA ASN A 50 6.24 17.65 4.88
C ASN A 50 5.53 18.43 3.78
N SER A 51 4.25 18.66 3.95
CA SER A 51 3.42 19.41 3.00
C SER A 51 2.90 20.68 3.68
N LEU A 52 3.25 21.83 3.13
CA LEU A 52 2.76 23.15 3.56
C LEU A 52 1.82 23.68 2.47
N LYS A 53 0.56 23.91 2.82
CA LYS A 53 -0.48 24.45 1.96
C LYS A 53 -1.11 25.68 2.61
N ASP A 54 -1.65 26.60 1.81
CA ASP A 54 -2.41 27.76 2.26
C ASP A 54 -1.63 28.56 3.35
N THR A 55 -0.32 28.72 3.14
CA THR A 55 0.68 29.42 3.98
C THR A 55 0.83 28.93 5.43
N ASN A 56 -0.16 28.25 6.00
CA ASN A 56 -0.16 27.85 7.40
C ASN A 56 -0.68 26.44 7.70
N ASN A 57 -1.14 25.69 6.69
CA ASN A 57 -1.60 24.31 6.85
C ASN A 57 -0.41 23.37 6.61
N LEU A 58 0.17 22.85 7.70
CA LEU A 58 1.31 21.94 7.64
C LEU A 58 0.86 20.52 7.96
N ARG A 59 1.22 19.57 7.12
CA ARG A 59 1.07 18.14 7.33
C ARG A 59 2.40 17.43 7.18
N SER A 60 2.80 16.70 8.20
CA SER A 60 3.98 15.84 8.19
C SER A 60 3.53 14.39 8.27
N THR A 61 4.00 13.56 7.34
CA THR A 61 3.65 12.13 7.27
C THR A 61 4.90 11.29 7.15
N ILE A 62 4.93 10.15 7.87
CA ILE A 62 5.92 9.08 7.70
C ILE A 62 5.15 7.78 7.56
N THR A 63 5.35 7.09 6.46
CA THR A 63 4.74 5.79 6.18
C THR A 63 5.84 4.74 6.09
N ASN A 64 5.75 3.71 6.91
CA ASN A 64 6.63 2.56 6.89
C ASN A 64 5.84 1.34 6.41
N THR A 65 6.38 0.59 5.46
CA THR A 65 5.81 -0.67 4.97
C THR A 65 6.84 -1.79 5.08
N LEU A 66 6.37 -2.96 5.48
CA LEU A 66 7.15 -4.18 5.53
C LEU A 66 6.30 -5.28 4.89
N ASP A 67 6.77 -5.82 3.77
CA ASP A 67 6.04 -6.78 2.97
C ASP A 67 6.85 -8.06 2.87
N TYR A 68 6.29 -9.17 3.38
CA TYR A 68 6.84 -10.49 3.18
C TYR A 68 5.93 -11.31 2.28
N THR A 69 6.48 -11.94 1.26
CA THR A 69 5.74 -12.85 0.38
C THR A 69 6.58 -14.09 0.12
N THR A 70 6.02 -15.27 0.36
CA THR A 70 6.67 -16.52 -0.01
C THR A 70 6.72 -16.69 -1.52
N LYS A 71 7.69 -17.46 -2.01
CA LYS A 71 7.61 -18.00 -3.38
C LYS A 71 6.45 -18.99 -3.49
N ASP A 72 6.13 -19.34 -4.72
CA ASP A 72 5.10 -20.34 -5.02
C ASP A 72 5.49 -21.71 -4.43
N LEU A 73 4.64 -22.26 -3.58
CA LEU A 73 4.77 -23.56 -2.94
C LEU A 73 3.91 -24.57 -3.71
N TYR A 74 4.53 -25.54 -4.32
CA TYR A 74 3.88 -26.54 -5.15
C TYR A 74 3.47 -27.76 -4.30
N SER A 75 2.18 -28.07 -4.30
CA SER A 75 1.68 -29.28 -3.66
C SER A 75 1.71 -30.48 -4.63
N LYS A 76 1.69 -31.70 -4.09
CA LYS A 76 1.63 -32.94 -4.88
C LYS A 76 0.37 -33.03 -5.75
N ASN A 77 -0.71 -32.35 -5.38
CA ASN A 77 -1.99 -32.33 -6.08
C ASN A 77 -2.08 -31.21 -7.14
N GLY A 78 -0.98 -30.53 -7.45
CA GLY A 78 -0.92 -29.49 -8.47
C GLY A 78 -1.35 -28.10 -7.97
N PHE A 79 -1.73 -27.92 -6.71
CA PHE A 79 -1.99 -26.61 -6.16
C PHE A 79 -0.68 -25.82 -6.00
N ILE A 80 -0.76 -24.55 -6.32
CA ILE A 80 0.30 -23.58 -6.14
C ILE A 80 -0.18 -22.58 -5.10
N ASN A 81 0.51 -22.52 -3.96
CA ASN A 81 0.14 -21.70 -2.82
C ASN A 81 1.21 -20.65 -2.55
N ASN A 82 0.81 -19.48 -2.08
CA ASN A 82 1.73 -18.49 -1.49
C ASN A 82 1.09 -17.81 -0.29
N PHE A 83 1.95 -17.27 0.57
CA PHE A 83 1.58 -16.55 1.78
C PHE A 83 2.15 -15.15 1.72
N GLY A 84 1.36 -14.16 2.14
CA GLY A 84 1.76 -12.78 2.26
C GLY A 84 1.51 -12.26 3.67
N ILE A 85 2.44 -11.45 4.17
CA ILE A 85 2.29 -10.66 5.39
C ILE A 85 2.63 -9.23 5.03
N TYR A 86 1.70 -8.33 5.25
CA TYR A 86 1.84 -6.92 4.92
C TYR A 86 1.63 -6.10 6.18
N PHE A 87 2.60 -5.28 6.48
CA PHE A 87 2.61 -4.39 7.61
C PHE A 87 2.77 -2.96 7.13
N LYS A 88 1.86 -2.07 7.52
CA LYS A 88 1.94 -0.65 7.20
C LYS A 88 1.72 0.17 8.48
N ASN A 89 2.63 1.08 8.75
CA ASN A 89 2.52 2.04 9.83
C ASN A 89 2.52 3.45 9.25
N LEU A 90 1.51 4.24 9.59
CA LEU A 90 1.40 5.65 9.26
C LEU A 90 1.55 6.48 10.53
N ASN A 91 2.52 7.37 10.54
CA ASN A 91 2.66 8.40 11.56
C ASN A 91 2.39 9.76 10.91
N VAL A 92 1.50 10.53 11.49
CA VAL A 92 1.08 11.82 10.94
C VAL A 92 0.88 12.85 12.05
N THR A 93 1.22 14.10 11.73
CA THR A 93 0.88 15.27 12.51
C THR A 93 0.45 16.40 11.58
N GLY A 94 -0.54 17.18 12.01
CA GLY A 94 -1.07 18.31 11.24
C GLY A 94 -1.16 19.58 12.07
N LYS A 95 -0.68 20.69 11.54
CA LYS A 95 -0.92 22.02 12.13
C LYS A 95 -1.90 22.76 11.23
N ASN A 96 -3.01 23.22 11.79
CA ASN A 96 -4.14 23.81 11.06
C ASN A 96 -4.72 22.88 9.97
N ASP A 97 -4.54 21.57 10.13
CA ASP A 97 -5.02 20.55 9.20
C ASP A 97 -6.45 20.11 9.57
N THR A 98 -7.31 19.93 8.58
CA THR A 98 -8.71 19.53 8.81
C THR A 98 -8.87 18.06 9.16
N LYS A 99 -7.92 17.23 8.75
CA LYS A 99 -7.97 15.77 8.91
C LYS A 99 -7.16 15.28 10.12
N TYR A 100 -6.03 15.91 10.42
CA TYR A 100 -5.07 15.45 11.43
C TYR A 100 -4.84 16.47 12.53
N LYS A 101 -4.67 15.96 13.76
CA LYS A 101 -4.40 16.78 14.94
C LYS A 101 -2.93 17.22 14.97
N SER A 102 -2.62 18.23 15.79
CA SER A 102 -1.26 18.71 16.02
C SER A 102 -0.40 17.74 16.84
N SER A 103 -1.02 16.80 17.58
CA SER A 103 -0.32 15.70 18.23
C SER A 103 0.01 14.59 17.22
N ILE A 104 1.09 13.85 17.46
CA ILE A 104 1.43 12.69 16.63
C ILE A 104 0.32 11.65 16.72
N GLN A 105 -0.18 11.25 15.56
CA GLN A 105 -1.14 10.17 15.39
C GLN A 105 -0.44 9.02 14.67
N SER A 106 -0.58 7.80 15.21
CA SER A 106 -0.01 6.60 14.63
C SER A 106 -1.13 5.63 14.27
N GLU A 107 -1.07 5.09 13.07
CA GLU A 107 -1.99 4.06 12.59
C GLU A 107 -1.20 2.84 12.15
N LEU A 108 -1.74 1.67 12.45
CA LEU A 108 -1.12 0.39 12.15
C LEU A 108 -2.08 -0.49 11.38
N LEU A 109 -1.58 -1.10 10.31
CA LEU A 109 -2.30 -2.07 9.50
C LEU A 109 -1.47 -3.34 9.38
N ASN A 110 -2.11 -4.49 9.65
CA ASN A 110 -1.55 -5.80 9.41
C ASN A 110 -2.49 -6.58 8.49
N ILE A 111 -1.97 -7.14 7.40
CA ILE A 111 -2.74 -8.01 6.52
C ILE A 111 -2.00 -9.32 6.38
N TYR A 112 -2.72 -10.41 6.59
CA TYR A 112 -2.27 -11.76 6.30
C TYR A 112 -3.04 -12.29 5.12
N GLU A 113 -2.35 -12.89 4.16
CA GLU A 113 -2.92 -13.37 2.92
C GLU A 113 -2.47 -14.80 2.63
N ILE A 114 -3.40 -15.62 2.19
CA ILE A 114 -3.14 -16.96 1.66
C ILE A 114 -3.77 -17.02 0.29
N ASN A 115 -2.98 -17.30 -0.72
CA ASN A 115 -3.43 -17.51 -2.08
C ASN A 115 -3.20 -18.95 -2.51
N SER A 116 -4.17 -19.54 -3.19
CA SER A 116 -4.08 -20.85 -3.80
C SER A 116 -4.61 -20.80 -5.22
N LYS A 117 -3.89 -21.39 -6.15
CA LYS A 117 -4.30 -21.52 -7.55
C LYS A 117 -4.07 -22.95 -8.03
N LEU A 118 -4.93 -23.43 -8.92
CA LEU A 118 -4.81 -24.76 -9.54
C LEU A 118 -4.80 -24.60 -11.06
N PRO A 119 -3.63 -24.57 -11.72
CA PRO A 119 -3.56 -24.50 -13.17
C PRO A 119 -3.97 -25.85 -13.78
N LEU A 120 -5.03 -25.84 -14.57
CA LEU A 120 -5.54 -26.98 -15.30
C LEU A 120 -5.34 -26.75 -16.79
N ILE A 121 -4.87 -27.79 -17.50
CA ILE A 121 -4.64 -27.76 -18.94
C ILE A 121 -5.38 -28.93 -19.56
N LYS A 122 -6.12 -28.64 -20.62
CA LYS A 122 -6.76 -29.66 -21.45
C LYS A 122 -6.27 -29.55 -22.89
N TYR A 123 -5.68 -30.61 -23.39
CA TYR A 123 -5.22 -30.71 -24.77
C TYR A 123 -6.31 -31.41 -25.61
N ASN A 124 -6.63 -30.83 -26.74
CA ASN A 124 -7.40 -31.44 -27.82
C ASN A 124 -6.57 -31.39 -29.11
N ASP A 125 -6.94 -32.11 -30.15
CA ASP A 125 -6.18 -32.18 -31.41
C ASP A 125 -5.94 -30.82 -32.09
N TYR A 126 -6.84 -29.86 -31.86
CA TYR A 126 -6.79 -28.51 -32.47
C TYR A 126 -6.69 -27.36 -31.48
N THR A 127 -6.87 -27.63 -30.19
CA THR A 127 -6.91 -26.53 -29.17
C THR A 127 -6.28 -26.95 -27.85
N THR A 128 -5.64 -26.00 -27.20
CA THR A 128 -5.18 -26.14 -25.80
C THR A 128 -5.96 -25.14 -24.95
N ASN A 129 -6.70 -25.70 -23.97
CA ASN A 129 -7.51 -24.89 -23.07
C ASN A 129 -6.84 -24.81 -21.69
N TYR A 130 -6.81 -23.60 -21.13
CA TYR A 130 -6.24 -23.33 -19.82
C TYR A 130 -7.34 -22.78 -18.89
N ILE A 131 -7.48 -23.38 -17.72
CA ILE A 131 -8.32 -22.86 -16.63
C ILE A 131 -7.47 -22.81 -15.37
N THR A 132 -7.44 -21.65 -14.71
CA THR A 132 -6.70 -21.51 -13.45
C THR A 132 -7.65 -20.95 -12.38
N PRO A 133 -8.42 -21.80 -11.69
CA PRO A 133 -9.17 -21.38 -10.51
C PRO A 133 -8.21 -20.82 -9.47
N LYS A 134 -8.63 -19.72 -8.81
CA LYS A 134 -7.87 -19.05 -7.75
C LYS A 134 -8.79 -18.82 -6.56
N ILE A 135 -8.24 -19.00 -5.37
CA ILE A 135 -8.86 -18.62 -4.10
C ILE A 135 -7.87 -17.78 -3.31
N SER A 136 -8.35 -16.72 -2.70
CA SER A 136 -7.55 -15.85 -1.83
C SER A 136 -8.30 -15.62 -0.53
N PHE A 137 -7.61 -15.84 0.57
CA PHE A 137 -8.11 -15.54 1.90
C PHE A 137 -7.24 -14.45 2.51
N ARG A 138 -7.89 -13.40 3.00
CA ARG A 138 -7.22 -12.26 3.66
C ARG A 138 -7.86 -11.97 4.99
N ILE A 139 -7.04 -11.67 5.98
CA ILE A 139 -7.47 -11.20 7.28
C ILE A 139 -6.68 -9.97 7.68
N ASN A 140 -7.39 -8.97 8.20
CA ASN A 140 -6.82 -7.79 8.82
C ASN A 140 -7.26 -7.76 10.30
N PRO A 141 -6.38 -8.12 11.25
CA PRO A 141 -6.69 -8.06 12.68
C PRO A 141 -6.52 -6.66 13.29
N SER A 142 -6.08 -5.66 12.50
CA SER A 142 -5.89 -4.29 13.00
C SER A 142 -7.24 -3.59 13.17
N ASP A 143 -7.31 -2.64 14.09
CA ASP A 143 -8.45 -1.74 14.20
C ASP A 143 -8.62 -0.95 12.91
N MET A 144 -9.75 -1.13 12.25
CA MET A 144 -10.05 -0.43 11.01
C MET A 144 -10.84 0.84 11.31
N LYS A 145 -10.38 1.96 10.74
CA LYS A 145 -11.17 3.18 10.72
C LYS A 145 -12.28 3.08 9.67
N ASP A 146 -13.39 3.76 9.94
CA ASP A 146 -14.44 3.94 8.95
C ASP A 146 -13.97 4.90 7.85
N TYR A 147 -13.80 4.38 6.65
CA TYR A 147 -13.42 5.14 5.45
C TYR A 147 -14.60 5.36 4.50
N SER A 148 -15.83 5.16 4.95
CA SER A 148 -17.03 5.34 4.12
C SER A 148 -17.14 6.77 3.56
N SER A 149 -16.70 7.76 4.32
CA SER A 149 -16.61 9.15 3.87
C SER A 149 -15.58 9.40 2.75
N ASP A 150 -14.62 8.52 2.57
CA ASP A 150 -13.57 8.63 1.55
C ASP A 150 -13.96 7.94 0.23
N ASN A 151 -15.22 7.55 0.06
CA ASN A 151 -15.76 6.80 -1.10
C ASN A 151 -15.01 5.49 -1.43
N ARG A 152 -14.47 4.83 -0.41
CA ARG A 152 -13.76 3.56 -0.59
C ARG A 152 -14.73 2.38 -0.68
N LEU A 153 -15.45 2.31 -1.76
CA LEU A 153 -16.36 1.22 -2.06
C LEU A 153 -15.59 -0.02 -2.52
N ILE A 154 -16.07 -1.20 -2.11
CA ILE A 154 -15.62 -2.47 -2.64
C ILE A 154 -16.23 -2.65 -4.03
N THR A 155 -15.38 -2.82 -5.03
CA THR A 155 -15.75 -3.08 -6.42
C THR A 155 -15.11 -4.38 -6.89
N THR A 156 -15.55 -4.89 -8.03
CA THR A 156 -14.93 -6.05 -8.68
C THR A 156 -13.44 -5.83 -8.99
N ASP A 157 -13.06 -4.58 -9.27
CA ASP A 157 -11.69 -4.23 -9.66
C ASP A 157 -10.74 -4.16 -8.47
N ASN A 158 -11.26 -3.84 -7.28
CA ASN A 158 -10.43 -3.63 -6.07
C ASN A 158 -10.62 -4.69 -4.97
N ILE A 159 -11.51 -5.70 -5.18
CA ILE A 159 -11.82 -6.71 -4.16
C ILE A 159 -10.58 -7.48 -3.68
N PHE A 160 -9.58 -7.63 -4.55
CA PHE A 160 -8.31 -8.29 -4.24
C PHE A 160 -7.15 -7.32 -3.99
N ASP A 161 -7.42 -6.01 -4.04
CA ASP A 161 -6.39 -4.99 -3.78
C ASP A 161 -6.07 -4.93 -2.29
N ILE A 162 -4.79 -5.07 -1.94
CA ILE A 162 -4.29 -4.94 -0.57
C ILE A 162 -4.53 -3.52 -0.04
N ASN A 163 -4.37 -2.51 -0.89
CA ASN A 163 -4.55 -1.11 -0.51
C ASN A 163 -6.00 -0.77 -0.12
N ARG A 164 -6.97 -1.60 -0.50
CA ARG A 164 -8.37 -1.44 -0.09
C ARG A 164 -8.56 -1.42 1.43
N LEU A 165 -7.76 -2.19 2.16
CA LEU A 165 -7.78 -2.27 3.62
C LEU A 165 -6.70 -1.37 4.24
N GLY A 166 -6.01 -0.59 3.43
CA GLY A 166 -4.87 0.20 3.85
C GLY A 166 -5.24 1.52 4.49
N ILE A 167 -4.30 2.03 5.25
CA ILE A 167 -4.30 3.38 5.79
C ILE A 167 -4.16 4.37 4.62
N SER A 168 -4.96 5.43 4.64
CA SER A 168 -4.86 6.52 3.67
C SER A 168 -3.75 7.48 4.07
N ASP A 169 -2.76 7.63 3.24
CA ASP A 169 -1.67 8.61 3.34
C ASP A 169 -1.83 9.79 2.37
#